data_249cb561d66e71ce49f0cdd3f25f2fa4
#
_entry.id   249cb561d66e71ce49f0cdd3f25f2fa4
#
_cell.length_a   1.000
_cell.length_b   1.000
_cell.length_c   1.000
_cell.angle_alpha   90.00
_cell.angle_beta   90.00
_cell.angle_gamma   90.00
#
_symmetry.space_group_name_H-M   'P 1'
#
loop_
_entity.id
_entity.type
_entity.pdbx_description
1 polymer ?
#
loop_
_entity_poly.entity_id
_entity_poly.type
_entity_poly.pdbx_seq_one_letter_code
_entity_poly.pdbx_strand_id
1 'polypeptide(L)' 'MESILTKAVKKAKMYGVPMIVYMNETNNLDYCSLDVFDSRYYRAIYIILSDGTFEKIGTANIYHG' A
#
# COMPACT_ATOMS: atom_id res chain seq x y z
N MET A 1 3.71 -19.09 -0.47
CA MET A 1 2.72 -18.13 -0.97
C MET A 1 3.14 -16.73 -0.60
N GLU A 2 3.08 -15.82 -1.53
CA GLU A 2 3.52 -14.46 -1.27
C GLU A 2 2.42 -13.64 -0.64
N SER A 3 2.81 -12.77 0.28
CA SER A 3 1.88 -11.82 0.83
C SER A 3 1.59 -10.72 -0.19
N ILE A 4 0.54 -9.98 0.03
CA ILE A 4 0.21 -8.83 -0.82
C ILE A 4 1.34 -7.81 -0.76
N LEU A 5 1.92 -7.58 0.41
CA LEU A 5 3.01 -6.63 0.53
C LEU A 5 4.21 -7.07 -0.34
N THR A 6 4.56 -8.34 -0.30
CA THR A 6 5.67 -8.83 -1.11
C THR A 6 5.38 -8.64 -2.59
N LYS A 7 4.16 -8.92 -3.02
CA LYS A 7 3.79 -8.73 -4.42
C LYS A 7 3.89 -7.26 -4.82
N ALA A 8 3.42 -6.38 -3.95
CA ALA A 8 3.46 -4.94 -4.23
C ALA A 8 4.89 -4.44 -4.32
N VAL A 9 5.77 -4.91 -3.43
CA VAL A 9 7.18 -4.53 -3.47
C VAL A 9 7.81 -4.96 -4.79
N LYS A 10 7.53 -6.18 -5.22
CA LYS A 10 8.08 -6.67 -6.49
C LYS A 10 7.61 -5.82 -7.66
N LYS A 11 6.34 -5.46 -7.67
CA LYS A 11 5.79 -4.65 -8.75
C LYS A 11 6.38 -3.25 -8.76
N ALA A 12 6.55 -2.66 -7.58
CA ALA A 12 7.14 -1.34 -7.50
C ALA A 12 8.53 -1.33 -8.10
N LYS A 13 9.34 -2.33 -7.75
CA LYS A 13 10.69 -2.42 -8.29
C LYS A 13 10.68 -2.73 -9.77
N MET A 14 9.79 -3.61 -10.21
CA MET A 14 9.76 -4.04 -11.60
C MET A 14 9.38 -2.90 -12.52
N TYR A 15 8.41 -2.09 -12.13
CA TYR A 15 7.92 -1.02 -12.99
C TYR A 15 8.49 0.34 -12.63
N GLY A 16 9.21 0.43 -11.52
CA GLY A 16 9.81 1.70 -11.10
C GLY A 16 8.78 2.74 -10.71
N VAL A 17 7.65 2.31 -10.14
CA VAL A 17 6.58 3.21 -9.74
C VAL A 17 6.20 2.94 -8.30
N PRO A 18 5.74 3.96 -7.57
CA PRO A 18 5.30 3.72 -6.20
C PRO A 18 3.97 2.97 -6.19
N MET A 19 3.85 2.11 -5.20
CA MET A 19 2.64 1.31 -5.02
C MET A 19 2.08 1.56 -3.63
N ILE A 20 0.86 1.13 -3.41
CA ILE A 20 0.24 1.28 -2.12
C ILE A 20 -0.54 0.00 -1.80
N VAL A 21 -0.42 -0.44 -0.56
CA VAL A 21 -1.20 -1.58 -0.08
C VAL A 21 -2.32 -1.02 0.79
N TYR A 22 -3.52 -1.45 0.55
CA TYR A 22 -4.69 -0.89 1.22
C TYR A 22 -5.68 -1.98 1.57
N MET A 23 -6.59 -1.64 2.47
CA MET A 23 -7.68 -2.52 2.83
C MET A 23 -8.88 -2.16 1.95
N ASN A 24 -9.39 -3.14 1.22
CA ASN A 24 -10.52 -2.88 0.33
C ASN A 24 -11.83 -3.00 1.08
N GLU A 25 -12.94 -2.84 0.37
CA GLU A 25 -14.24 -2.78 1.02
C GLU A 25 -14.69 -4.12 1.58
N THR A 26 -14.03 -5.21 1.21
CA THR A 26 -14.33 -6.51 1.80
C THR A 26 -13.37 -6.86 2.93
N ASN A 27 -12.59 -5.89 3.39
CA ASN A 27 -11.61 -6.06 4.48
C ASN A 27 -10.47 -7.00 4.10
N ASN A 28 -10.15 -7.06 2.83
CA ASN A 28 -8.99 -7.81 2.36
C ASN A 28 -7.92 -6.85 1.90
N LEU A 29 -6.67 -7.25 2.03
CA LEU A 29 -5.58 -6.44 1.52
C LEU A 29 -5.50 -6.54 0.02
N ASP A 30 -5.16 -5.43 -0.60
CA ASP A 30 -5.00 -5.36 -2.04
C ASP A 30 -3.92 -4.32 -2.32
N TYR A 31 -3.52 -4.16 -3.56
CA TYR A 31 -2.51 -3.16 -3.90
C TYR A 31 -2.79 -2.58 -5.27
N CYS A 32 -2.31 -1.36 -5.47
CA CYS A 32 -2.39 -0.71 -6.78
C CYS A 32 -1.30 0.32 -6.85
N SER A 33 -1.13 0.95 -8.01
CA SER A 33 -0.17 2.03 -8.09
C SER A 33 -0.72 3.25 -7.36
N LEU A 34 0.19 4.05 -6.83
CA LEU A 34 -0.22 5.16 -5.97
C LEU A 34 -1.10 6.15 -6.71
N ASP A 35 -0.87 6.35 -7.99
CA ASP A 35 -1.61 7.36 -8.75
C ASP A 35 -3.07 7.00 -9.00
N VAL A 36 -3.44 5.73 -8.85
CA VAL A 36 -4.83 5.36 -9.03
C VAL A 36 -5.54 5.07 -7.71
N PHE A 37 -4.82 5.18 -6.60
CA PHE A 37 -5.41 4.91 -5.30
C PHE A 37 -6.38 6.01 -4.90
N ASP A 38 -7.53 5.64 -4.36
CA ASP A 38 -8.52 6.60 -3.93
C ASP A 38 -8.70 6.49 -2.42
N SER A 39 -8.13 7.42 -1.69
CA SER A 39 -8.16 7.39 -0.24
C SER A 39 -9.54 7.68 0.34
N ARG A 40 -10.48 8.10 -0.49
CA ARG A 40 -11.83 8.33 -0.01
C ARG A 40 -12.57 7.02 0.25
N TYR A 41 -12.17 5.96 -0.45
CA TYR A 41 -12.87 4.68 -0.34
C TYR A 41 -12.08 3.60 0.36
N TYR A 42 -10.76 3.75 0.43
CA TYR A 42 -9.91 2.67 0.93
C TYR A 42 -8.95 3.18 1.97
N ARG A 43 -8.58 2.30 2.89
CA ARG A 43 -7.64 2.67 3.94
C ARG A 43 -6.25 2.19 3.57
N ALA A 44 -5.33 3.12 3.44
CA ALA A 44 -3.94 2.78 3.11
C ALA A 44 -3.24 2.16 4.31
N ILE A 45 -2.49 1.10 4.08
CA ILE A 45 -1.77 0.40 5.14
C ILE A 45 -0.26 0.55 4.97
N TYR A 46 0.24 0.36 3.75
CA TYR A 46 1.66 0.53 3.47
C TYR A 46 1.82 1.37 2.21
N ILE A 47 2.87 2.17 2.18
CA ILE A 47 3.27 2.84 0.95
C ILE A 47 4.60 2.26 0.53
N ILE A 48 4.78 1.97 -0.75
CA ILE A 48 5.98 1.36 -1.28
C ILE A 48 6.57 2.30 -2.30
N LEU A 49 7.83 2.63 -2.13
CA LEU A 49 8.51 3.53 -3.05
C LEU A 49 8.99 2.75 -4.26
N SER A 50 9.35 3.49 -5.31
CA SER A 50 9.71 2.87 -6.58
C SER A 50 10.97 2.01 -6.48
N ASP A 51 11.78 2.18 -5.45
CA ASP A 51 12.98 1.36 -5.25
C ASP A 51 12.66 0.10 -4.43
N GLY A 52 11.42 -0.07 -4.01
CA GLY A 52 11.01 -1.25 -3.27
C GLY A 52 11.02 -1.09 -1.76
N THR A 53 11.49 0.02 -1.23
CA THR A 53 11.40 0.25 0.20
C THR A 53 9.96 0.59 0.56
N PHE A 54 9.56 0.27 1.77
CA PHE A 54 8.19 0.50 2.16
C PHE A 54 8.10 0.95 3.61
N GLU A 55 7.00 1.60 3.93
CA GLU A 55 6.69 2.05 5.28
C GLU A 55 5.26 1.74 5.58
N LYS A 56 4.98 1.36 6.81
CA LYS A 56 3.62 1.20 7.26
C LYS A 56 3.06 2.59 7.51
N ILE A 57 1.88 2.86 6.98
CA ILE A 57 1.26 4.14 7.21
C ILE A 57 0.77 4.19 8.63
N GLY A 58 1.14 5.24 9.30
CA GLY A 58 0.97 5.32 10.71
C GLY A 58 -0.44 5.47 11.13
N THR A 59 -1.07 4.38 11.33
CA THR A 59 -2.40 4.48 11.80
C THR A 59 -2.40 4.82 13.23
N ALA A 60 -1.30 4.63 13.88
CA ALA A 60 -1.29 4.91 15.26
C ALA A 60 -1.51 6.34 15.56
N ASN A 61 -1.16 7.18 14.65
CA ASN A 61 -1.30 8.55 14.97
C ASN A 61 -2.69 8.96 14.90
N ILE A 62 -3.55 8.14 14.59
CA ILE A 62 -4.80 8.50 14.58
C ILE A 62 -5.32 8.80 15.81
N TYR A 63 -4.86 8.21 16.75
CA TYR A 63 -5.37 8.51 17.87
C TYR A 63 -4.75 9.21 18.60
N HIS A 64 -4.56 9.68 18.78
CA HIS A 64 -4.06 10.38 19.54
C HIS A 64 -4.69 11.34 19.34
N GLY A 65 -5.10 11.10 18.87
CA GLY A 65 -5.75 12.20 18.67
C GLY A 65 -6.66 12.13 19.40
#